data_fe2378ef686e1cd4e8dee0033a7a37ac
#
_entry.id   fe2378ef686e1cd4e8dee0033a7a37ac
#
_cell.length_a   1.000
_cell.length_b   1.000
_cell.length_c   1.000
_cell.angle_alpha   90.00
_cell.angle_beta   90.00
_cell.angle_gamma   90.00
#
_symmetry.space_group_name_H-M   'P 1'
#
loop_
_entity.id
_entity.type
_entity.pdbx_description
1 polymer ?
#
loop_
_entity_poly.entity_id
_entity_poly.type
_entity_poly.pdbx_seq_one_letter_code
_entity_poly.pdbx_strand_id
1 'polypeptide(L)'
;FGVIHRFSEDIDIRIEPPEGLEVKVGKNHDKPAHIESRRTYYEWLAQHIAISGIEMVERDTAFDDDKMRSAGIRLHYPNRTGQQSGIKDGILLELGFDDTTPNRAVTISSWAYDTAVNAGVPIFDNRAVDVLCYLPTHTFVEKLQTVSTKYRLQKTGEAFPANFMRHYYDIYCLLTLPEVQAFIGTPAYEARKQQRFRSGDELIAAKNPAFLLEDPEERVRF
;
A
#
# COMPACT_ATOMS: atom_id res chain seq x y z
N PHE A 1 8.79 -7.01 3.07
CA PHE A 1 8.88 -8.43 3.52
C PHE A 1 9.95 -9.21 2.75
N GLY A 2 10.58 -8.63 1.72
CA GLY A 2 11.64 -9.28 0.95
C GLY A 2 11.22 -10.43 0.03
N VAL A 3 9.91 -10.59 -0.22
CA VAL A 3 9.36 -11.69 -1.03
C VAL A 3 8.78 -11.24 -2.38
N ILE A 4 8.66 -9.95 -2.60
CA ILE A 4 8.11 -9.40 -3.85
C ILE A 4 9.26 -9.00 -4.77
N HIS A 5 9.31 -9.55 -5.99
CA HIS A 5 10.34 -9.33 -6.99
C HIS A 5 9.82 -8.53 -8.20
N ARG A 6 9.00 -7.52 -7.93
CA ARG A 6 8.53 -6.55 -8.91
C ARG A 6 8.80 -5.14 -8.43
N PHE A 7 8.87 -4.20 -9.35
CA PHE A 7 8.92 -2.78 -8.99
C PHE A 7 7.61 -2.34 -8.34
N SER A 8 7.72 -1.44 -7.38
CA SER A 8 6.62 -0.65 -6.84
C SER A 8 6.93 0.82 -7.12
N GLU A 9 5.89 1.58 -7.53
CA GLU A 9 6.00 3.00 -7.87
C GLU A 9 5.53 3.88 -6.71
N ASP A 10 5.00 3.26 -5.67
CA ASP A 10 4.33 3.87 -4.52
C ASP A 10 4.91 3.35 -3.20
N ILE A 11 4.85 4.19 -2.20
CA ILE A 11 5.18 3.86 -0.83
C ILE A 11 3.96 4.19 0.02
N ASP A 12 3.29 3.16 0.55
CA ASP A 12 2.17 3.31 1.47
C ASP A 12 2.68 3.68 2.86
N ILE A 13 2.28 4.83 3.38
CA ILE A 13 2.75 5.35 4.67
C ILE A 13 1.57 5.69 5.56
N ARG A 14 1.53 5.08 6.74
CA ARG A 14 0.70 5.58 7.82
C ARG A 14 1.38 6.79 8.45
N ILE A 15 0.65 7.90 8.52
CA ILE A 15 1.14 9.14 9.10
C ILE A 15 0.46 9.43 10.43
N GLU A 16 1.22 10.05 11.34
CA GLU A 16 0.73 10.57 12.62
C GLU A 16 1.01 12.07 12.68
N PRO A 17 -0.04 12.88 12.86
CA PRO A 17 0.16 14.30 13.04
C PRO A 17 1.02 14.57 14.30
N PRO A 18 2.01 15.46 14.21
CA PRO A 18 2.81 15.82 15.37
C PRO A 18 1.96 16.49 16.44
N GLU A 19 2.42 16.43 17.69
CA GLU A 19 1.80 17.15 18.79
C GLU A 19 1.68 18.64 18.47
N GLY A 20 0.52 19.21 18.78
CA GLY A 20 0.21 20.64 18.51
C GLY A 20 -0.50 20.90 17.19
N LEU A 21 -0.59 19.94 16.27
CA LEU A 21 -1.46 20.04 15.10
C LEU A 21 -2.78 19.32 15.36
N GLU A 22 -3.86 20.10 15.42
CA GLU A 22 -5.21 19.57 15.65
C GLU A 22 -5.79 18.91 14.40
N VAL A 23 -5.33 17.71 14.05
CA VAL A 23 -5.85 16.93 12.92
C VAL A 23 -6.86 15.89 13.39
N LYS A 24 -8.05 15.89 12.82
CA LYS A 24 -9.16 15.03 13.25
C LYS A 24 -9.16 13.73 12.41
N VAL A 25 -8.45 12.71 12.86
CA VAL A 25 -8.23 11.43 12.13
C VAL A 25 -9.18 10.29 12.49
N GLY A 26 -9.98 10.42 13.57
CA GLY A 26 -10.88 9.36 14.04
C GLY A 26 -11.94 8.94 13.02
N LYS A 27 -12.36 7.67 13.06
CA LYS A 27 -13.34 7.08 12.10
C LYS A 27 -14.65 7.87 11.96
N ASN A 28 -15.10 8.55 13.02
CA ASN A 28 -16.34 9.32 13.04
C ASN A 28 -16.12 10.80 12.72
N HIS A 29 -14.92 11.22 12.34
CA HIS A 29 -14.59 12.60 12.03
C HIS A 29 -14.82 12.91 10.55
N ASP A 30 -16.09 12.94 10.13
CA ASP A 30 -16.50 13.17 8.72
C ASP A 30 -17.17 14.52 8.47
N LYS A 31 -17.18 15.43 9.48
CA LYS A 31 -17.66 16.80 9.27
C LYS A 31 -16.73 17.60 8.36
N PRO A 32 -17.22 18.59 7.60
CA PRO A 32 -16.39 19.37 6.68
C PRO A 32 -15.12 19.96 7.35
N ALA A 33 -15.24 20.48 8.58
CA ALA A 33 -14.08 20.98 9.32
C ALA A 33 -13.03 19.90 9.66
N HIS A 34 -13.45 18.65 9.84
CA HIS A 34 -12.53 17.55 10.09
C HIS A 34 -11.80 17.14 8.81
N ILE A 35 -12.50 17.13 7.68
CA ILE A 35 -11.92 16.87 6.35
C ILE A 35 -10.90 17.95 6.04
N GLU A 36 -11.26 19.22 6.28
CA GLU A 36 -10.37 20.36 6.04
C GLU A 36 -9.12 20.33 6.95
N SER A 37 -9.24 19.89 8.20
CA SER A 37 -8.05 19.71 9.06
C SER A 37 -7.05 18.70 8.51
N ARG A 38 -7.53 17.62 7.88
CA ARG A 38 -6.67 16.63 7.20
C ARG A 38 -6.06 17.18 5.92
N ARG A 39 -6.85 17.91 5.11
CA ARG A 39 -6.35 18.59 3.91
C ARG A 39 -5.22 19.53 4.24
N THR A 40 -5.44 20.43 5.21
CA THR A 40 -4.43 21.37 5.67
C THR A 40 -3.16 20.67 6.16
N TYR A 41 -3.31 19.53 6.82
CA TYR A 41 -2.16 18.76 7.27
C TYR A 41 -1.36 18.16 6.10
N TYR A 42 -2.00 17.64 5.07
CA TYR A 42 -1.29 17.13 3.89
C TYR A 42 -0.58 18.24 3.13
N GLU A 43 -1.18 19.44 3.02
CA GLU A 43 -0.51 20.61 2.43
C GLU A 43 0.72 21.01 3.26
N TRP A 44 0.55 21.06 4.57
CA TRP A 44 1.65 21.33 5.49
C TRP A 44 2.78 20.30 5.33
N LEU A 45 2.44 19.03 5.29
CA LEU A 45 3.42 17.95 5.15
C LEU A 45 4.20 18.06 3.83
N ALA A 46 3.53 18.32 2.70
CA ALA A 46 4.20 18.50 1.42
C ALA A 46 5.18 19.68 1.43
N GLN A 47 4.88 20.74 2.18
CA GLN A 47 5.77 21.91 2.32
C GLN A 47 6.96 21.68 3.25
N HIS A 48 6.88 20.67 4.15
CA HIS A 48 7.90 20.41 5.17
C HIS A 48 8.77 19.20 4.88
N ILE A 49 8.44 18.38 3.88
CA ILE A 49 9.31 17.30 3.44
C ILE A 49 10.55 17.89 2.78
N ALA A 50 11.71 17.61 3.36
CA ALA A 50 13.01 18.00 2.82
C ALA A 50 13.93 16.77 2.80
N ILE A 51 14.21 16.22 1.62
CA ILE A 51 15.02 15.01 1.45
C ILE A 51 16.14 15.33 0.47
N SER A 52 17.37 15.01 0.84
CA SER A 52 18.54 15.21 -0.04
C SER A 52 18.37 14.44 -1.35
N GLY A 53 18.55 15.13 -2.48
CA GLY A 53 18.38 14.55 -3.82
C GLY A 53 16.96 14.64 -4.37
N ILE A 54 15.98 15.12 -3.59
CA ILE A 54 14.65 15.48 -4.08
C ILE A 54 14.66 16.97 -4.45
N GLU A 55 14.25 17.28 -5.68
CA GLU A 55 14.25 18.65 -6.23
C GLU A 55 12.93 19.36 -6.03
N MET A 56 11.82 18.62 -6.03
CA MET A 56 10.48 19.16 -5.85
C MET A 56 9.60 18.18 -5.09
N VAL A 57 8.78 18.72 -4.21
CA VAL A 57 7.73 17.99 -3.49
C VAL A 57 6.41 18.65 -3.81
N GLU A 58 5.45 17.87 -4.30
CA GLU A 58 4.12 18.40 -4.64
C GLU A 58 3.00 17.46 -4.18
N ARG A 59 1.81 18.02 -4.02
CA ARG A 59 0.59 17.25 -3.80
C ARG A 59 0.17 16.55 -5.09
N ASP A 60 -0.10 15.24 -5.01
CA ASP A 60 -0.72 14.49 -6.09
C ASP A 60 -2.18 14.19 -5.72
N THR A 61 -3.04 15.16 -6.04
CA THR A 61 -4.46 15.14 -5.63
C THR A 61 -5.28 14.03 -6.30
N ALA A 62 -4.74 13.34 -7.30
CA ALA A 62 -5.38 12.17 -7.90
C ALA A 62 -5.51 10.99 -6.91
N PHE A 63 -4.75 11.02 -5.82
CA PHE A 63 -4.77 10.03 -4.75
C PHE A 63 -5.51 10.49 -3.49
N ASP A 64 -6.15 11.65 -3.55
CA ASP A 64 -7.00 12.12 -2.45
C ASP A 64 -8.36 11.41 -2.50
N ASP A 65 -8.80 10.89 -1.36
CA ASP A 65 -10.18 10.45 -1.24
C ASP A 65 -11.11 11.60 -0.80
N ASP A 66 -12.42 11.45 -1.02
CA ASP A 66 -13.42 12.49 -0.71
C ASP A 66 -13.41 12.96 0.75
N LYS A 67 -12.93 12.12 1.65
CA LYS A 67 -12.86 12.41 3.08
C LYS A 67 -11.46 12.78 3.55
N MET A 68 -10.50 12.90 2.63
CA MET A 68 -9.10 13.15 2.94
C MET A 68 -8.52 12.16 3.97
N ARG A 69 -8.92 10.89 3.89
CA ARG A 69 -8.36 9.82 4.71
C ARG A 69 -7.10 9.22 4.10
N SER A 70 -7.00 9.31 2.79
CA SER A 70 -5.79 9.06 2.01
C SER A 70 -5.47 10.26 1.13
N ALA A 71 -4.19 10.44 0.83
CA ALA A 71 -3.70 11.52 -0.02
C ALA A 71 -2.35 11.17 -0.65
N GLY A 72 -2.06 11.78 -1.79
CA GLY A 72 -0.79 11.62 -2.49
C GLY A 72 0.16 12.80 -2.29
N ILE A 73 1.44 12.49 -2.10
CA ILE A 73 2.56 13.44 -2.24
C ILE A 73 3.56 12.82 -3.20
N ARG A 74 4.01 13.59 -4.19
CA ARG A 74 4.99 13.15 -5.17
C ARG A 74 6.33 13.83 -4.93
N LEU A 75 7.38 13.01 -4.93
CA LEU A 75 8.77 13.44 -4.76
C LEU A 75 9.46 13.33 -6.11
N HIS A 76 9.95 14.46 -6.64
CA HIS A 76 10.68 14.50 -7.90
C HIS A 76 12.20 14.55 -7.65
N TYR A 77 12.92 13.72 -8.40
CA TYR A 77 14.38 13.66 -8.39
C TYR A 77 14.91 13.77 -9.83
N PRO A 78 16.17 14.20 -10.03
CA PRO A 78 16.72 14.37 -11.37
C PRO A 78 16.80 13.02 -12.09
N ASN A 79 16.05 12.89 -13.19
CA ASN A 79 16.10 11.71 -14.03
C ASN A 79 17.36 11.74 -14.91
N ARG A 80 18.31 10.84 -14.66
CA ARG A 80 19.58 10.77 -15.39
C ARG A 80 19.57 9.75 -16.54
N THR A 81 18.55 8.93 -16.66
CA THR A 81 18.46 7.83 -17.63
C THR A 81 17.44 8.08 -18.75
N GLY A 82 16.74 9.22 -18.69
CA GLY A 82 15.60 9.51 -19.57
C GLY A 82 14.31 8.83 -19.11
N GLN A 83 13.19 9.39 -19.53
CA GLN A 83 11.88 8.84 -19.15
C GLN A 83 11.65 7.49 -19.83
N GLN A 84 11.37 6.47 -19.04
CA GLN A 84 11.04 5.14 -19.53
C GLN A 84 9.53 5.00 -19.71
N SER A 85 9.10 4.43 -20.83
CA SER A 85 7.69 4.17 -21.08
C SER A 85 7.11 3.22 -20.03
N GLY A 86 5.97 3.58 -19.44
CA GLY A 86 5.27 2.78 -18.44
C GLY A 86 5.71 2.97 -16.99
N ILE A 87 6.71 3.80 -16.74
CA ILE A 87 7.12 4.18 -15.37
C ILE A 87 6.70 5.64 -15.13
N LYS A 88 5.98 5.87 -14.04
CA LYS A 88 5.61 7.23 -13.62
C LYS A 88 6.84 8.00 -13.14
N ASP A 89 6.83 9.29 -13.35
CA ASP A 89 7.90 10.16 -12.88
C ASP A 89 7.82 10.36 -11.36
N GLY A 90 8.98 10.38 -10.71
CA GLY A 90 9.09 10.58 -9.27
C GLY A 90 8.68 9.37 -8.41
N ILE A 91 8.65 9.60 -7.10
CA ILE A 91 8.23 8.63 -6.08
C ILE A 91 6.90 9.10 -5.51
N LEU A 92 5.87 8.26 -5.57
CA LEU A 92 4.59 8.54 -4.95
C LEU A 92 4.61 8.06 -3.49
N LEU A 93 4.29 8.95 -2.57
CA LEU A 93 3.93 8.61 -1.20
C LEU A 93 2.39 8.59 -1.12
N GLU A 94 1.82 7.40 -0.92
CA GLU A 94 0.40 7.25 -0.58
C GLU A 94 0.27 7.31 0.94
N LEU A 95 -0.30 8.40 1.43
CA LEU A 95 -0.37 8.72 2.85
C LEU A 95 -1.77 8.43 3.38
N GLY A 96 -1.85 7.88 4.58
CA GLY A 96 -3.13 7.60 5.20
C GLY A 96 -3.07 7.54 6.73
N PHE A 97 -4.27 7.45 7.34
CA PHE A 97 -4.43 7.37 8.79
C PHE A 97 -4.96 5.99 9.24
N ASP A 98 -4.96 5.00 8.35
CA ASP A 98 -5.43 3.65 8.67
C ASP A 98 -4.57 3.03 9.76
N ASP A 99 -5.21 2.22 10.61
CA ASP A 99 -4.52 1.47 11.64
C ASP A 99 -3.67 0.35 11.00
N THR A 100 -2.36 0.40 11.25
CA THR A 100 -1.38 -0.58 10.79
C THR A 100 -0.94 -1.51 11.92
N THR A 101 -1.79 -1.74 12.91
CA THR A 101 -1.53 -2.73 13.96
C THR A 101 -2.17 -4.08 13.62
N PRO A 102 -1.50 -5.20 13.97
CA PRO A 102 -0.16 -5.31 14.56
C PRO A 102 0.96 -4.99 13.57
N ASN A 103 2.04 -4.42 14.08
CA ASN A 103 3.23 -4.08 13.31
C ASN A 103 4.51 -4.57 14.01
N ARG A 104 5.62 -4.53 13.31
CA ARG A 104 6.95 -4.75 13.88
C ARG A 104 7.97 -3.80 13.26
N ALA A 105 8.99 -3.45 14.03
CA ALA A 105 10.11 -2.68 13.53
C ALA A 105 10.95 -3.52 12.56
N VAL A 106 11.28 -2.95 11.40
CA VAL A 106 12.14 -3.57 10.39
C VAL A 106 13.10 -2.53 9.81
N THR A 107 14.26 -3.00 9.34
CA THR A 107 15.15 -2.18 8.50
C THR A 107 14.76 -2.38 7.04
N ILE A 108 14.46 -1.28 6.35
CA ILE A 108 14.13 -1.28 4.93
C ILE A 108 15.37 -0.93 4.12
N SER A 109 15.72 -1.80 3.19
CA SER A 109 16.80 -1.62 2.23
C SER A 109 16.25 -1.43 0.80
N SER A 110 17.14 -1.16 -0.14
CA SER A 110 16.81 -1.15 -1.57
C SER A 110 17.71 -2.13 -2.35
N TRP A 111 17.18 -2.63 -3.45
CA TRP A 111 17.99 -3.49 -4.34
C TRP A 111 19.27 -2.82 -4.82
N ALA A 112 19.24 -1.49 -5.05
CA ALA A 112 20.41 -0.73 -5.43
C ALA A 112 21.47 -0.73 -4.32
N TYR A 113 21.05 -0.49 -3.07
CA TYR A 113 21.92 -0.54 -1.91
C TYR A 113 22.51 -1.93 -1.73
N ASP A 114 21.67 -2.97 -1.71
CA ASP A 114 22.11 -4.35 -1.52
C ASP A 114 23.07 -4.81 -2.61
N THR A 115 22.82 -4.43 -3.86
CA THR A 115 23.71 -4.73 -5.01
C THR A 115 25.05 -4.05 -4.85
N ALA A 116 25.07 -2.77 -4.46
CA ALA A 116 26.32 -2.03 -4.27
C ALA A 116 27.16 -2.60 -3.12
N VAL A 117 26.53 -2.94 -2.00
CA VAL A 117 27.19 -3.60 -0.86
C VAL A 117 27.80 -4.93 -1.29
N ASN A 118 27.03 -5.77 -1.97
CA ASN A 118 27.50 -7.08 -2.46
C ASN A 118 28.65 -6.97 -3.47
N ALA A 119 28.69 -5.88 -4.23
CA ALA A 119 29.78 -5.58 -5.17
C ALA A 119 30.99 -4.90 -4.50
N GLY A 120 30.97 -4.66 -3.20
CA GLY A 120 32.03 -3.99 -2.46
C GLY A 120 32.22 -2.50 -2.82
N VAL A 121 31.17 -1.86 -3.36
CA VAL A 121 31.19 -0.44 -3.68
C VAL A 121 31.03 0.37 -2.40
N PRO A 122 31.92 1.32 -2.10
CA PRO A 122 31.78 2.22 -0.96
C PRO A 122 30.53 3.10 -1.14
N ILE A 123 29.55 2.93 -0.29
CA ILE A 123 28.31 3.71 -0.31
C ILE A 123 27.93 4.14 1.11
N PHE A 124 27.19 5.23 1.18
CA PHE A 124 26.56 5.68 2.42
C PHE A 124 25.39 4.76 2.78
N ASP A 125 25.31 4.38 4.05
CA ASP A 125 24.16 3.61 4.55
C ASP A 125 22.94 4.52 4.65
N ASN A 126 22.00 4.34 3.73
CA ASN A 126 20.75 5.08 3.65
C ASN A 126 19.51 4.21 3.94
N ARG A 127 19.71 3.04 4.56
CA ARG A 127 18.59 2.18 4.95
C ARG A 127 17.73 2.87 6.00
N ALA A 128 16.42 2.69 5.90
CA ALA A 128 15.50 3.16 6.93
C ALA A 128 15.43 2.13 8.06
N VAL A 129 15.88 2.52 9.26
CA VAL A 129 16.01 1.64 10.44
C VAL A 129 14.79 1.82 11.34
N ASP A 130 14.38 0.72 11.99
CA ASP A 130 13.28 0.69 12.97
C ASP A 130 11.93 1.24 12.46
N VAL A 131 11.66 1.04 11.18
CA VAL A 131 10.38 1.42 10.58
C VAL A 131 9.30 0.45 11.03
N LEU A 132 8.23 0.96 11.64
CA LEU A 132 7.09 0.16 12.04
C LEU A 132 6.27 -0.27 10.81
N CYS A 133 6.47 -1.51 10.40
CA CYS A 133 5.79 -2.09 9.24
C CYS A 133 4.67 -3.03 9.65
N TYR A 134 3.54 -2.90 8.97
CA TYR A 134 2.40 -3.79 9.12
C TYR A 134 2.80 -5.25 8.91
N LEU A 135 2.23 -6.20 9.67
CA LEU A 135 2.61 -7.60 9.55
C LEU A 135 2.20 -8.20 8.20
N PRO A 136 3.02 -9.08 7.62
CA PRO A 136 2.69 -9.76 6.36
C PRO A 136 1.42 -10.62 6.46
N THR A 137 1.12 -11.18 7.63
CA THR A 137 -0.11 -11.92 7.92
C THR A 137 -1.37 -11.07 7.72
N HIS A 138 -1.33 -9.82 8.15
CA HIS A 138 -2.44 -8.88 8.02
C HIS A 138 -2.48 -8.27 6.62
N THR A 139 -1.32 -7.95 6.03
CA THR A 139 -1.21 -7.56 4.62
C THR A 139 -1.80 -8.63 3.70
N PHE A 140 -1.60 -9.91 4.00
CA PHE A 140 -2.21 -11.01 3.26
C PHE A 140 -3.75 -10.92 3.25
N VAL A 141 -4.37 -10.68 4.41
CA VAL A 141 -5.83 -10.51 4.49
C VAL A 141 -6.32 -9.27 3.73
N GLU A 142 -5.58 -8.15 3.78
CA GLU A 142 -5.90 -6.96 2.99
C GLU A 142 -5.88 -7.26 1.48
N LYS A 143 -4.89 -8.02 1.01
CA LYS A 143 -4.81 -8.42 -0.40
C LYS A 143 -5.93 -9.37 -0.79
N LEU A 144 -6.31 -10.33 0.06
CA LEU A 144 -7.49 -11.18 -0.18
C LEU A 144 -8.76 -10.34 -0.30
N GLN A 145 -8.97 -9.39 0.61
CA GLN A 145 -10.11 -8.48 0.56
C GLN A 145 -10.10 -7.63 -0.72
N THR A 146 -8.94 -7.06 -1.08
CA THR A 146 -8.80 -6.24 -2.29
C THR A 146 -9.20 -7.03 -3.54
N VAL A 147 -8.71 -8.27 -3.68
CA VAL A 147 -9.07 -9.15 -4.80
C VAL A 147 -10.56 -9.44 -4.80
N SER A 148 -11.13 -9.85 -3.66
CA SER A 148 -12.55 -10.19 -3.55
C SER A 148 -13.45 -9.01 -3.92
N THR A 149 -13.17 -7.83 -3.37
CA THR A 149 -13.98 -6.63 -3.63
C THR A 149 -13.88 -6.18 -5.10
N LYS A 150 -12.65 -6.07 -5.63
CA LYS A 150 -12.45 -5.63 -7.03
C LYS A 150 -13.06 -6.60 -8.02
N TYR A 151 -12.93 -7.90 -7.79
CA TYR A 151 -13.56 -8.93 -8.63
C TYR A 151 -15.09 -8.80 -8.61
N ARG A 152 -15.70 -8.67 -7.43
CA ARG A 152 -17.14 -8.50 -7.29
C ARG A 152 -17.64 -7.25 -8.00
N LEU A 153 -16.97 -6.10 -7.83
CA LEU A 153 -17.33 -4.83 -8.46
C LEU A 153 -17.25 -4.91 -9.98
N GLN A 154 -16.24 -5.58 -10.51
CA GLN A 154 -16.13 -5.84 -11.94
C GLN A 154 -17.32 -6.62 -12.49
N LYS A 155 -17.84 -7.61 -11.75
CA LYS A 155 -19.07 -8.35 -12.14
C LYS A 155 -20.31 -7.48 -12.17
N THR A 156 -20.33 -6.37 -11.44
CA THR A 156 -21.43 -5.41 -11.41
C THR A 156 -21.29 -4.27 -12.42
N GLY A 157 -20.32 -4.34 -13.34
CA GLY A 157 -20.16 -3.44 -14.46
C GLY A 157 -19.07 -2.38 -14.31
N GLU A 158 -18.25 -2.43 -13.25
CA GLU A 158 -17.05 -1.58 -13.18
C GLU A 158 -15.98 -2.05 -14.17
N ALA A 159 -15.18 -1.12 -14.65
CA ALA A 159 -14.06 -1.44 -15.53
C ALA A 159 -13.05 -2.35 -14.83
N PHE A 160 -12.42 -3.26 -15.58
CA PHE A 160 -11.34 -4.09 -15.07
C PHE A 160 -10.14 -3.20 -14.72
N PRO A 161 -9.68 -3.16 -13.46
CA PRO A 161 -8.57 -2.31 -13.09
C PRO A 161 -7.30 -2.73 -13.82
N ALA A 162 -6.60 -1.77 -14.41
CA ALA A 162 -5.25 -2.02 -14.91
C ALA A 162 -4.37 -2.59 -13.77
N ASN A 163 -3.50 -3.52 -14.09
CA ASN A 163 -2.60 -4.15 -13.11
C ASN A 163 -3.30 -4.95 -11.98
N PHE A 164 -4.55 -5.41 -12.20
CA PHE A 164 -5.27 -6.20 -11.19
C PHE A 164 -4.53 -7.48 -10.79
N MET A 165 -3.89 -8.15 -11.75
CA MET A 165 -3.15 -9.41 -11.54
C MET A 165 -1.99 -9.29 -10.55
N ARG A 166 -1.45 -8.08 -10.34
CA ARG A 166 -0.40 -7.86 -9.33
C ARG A 166 -0.83 -8.29 -7.92
N HIS A 167 -2.12 -8.19 -7.60
CA HIS A 167 -2.62 -8.59 -6.28
C HIS A 167 -2.57 -10.11 -6.06
N TYR A 168 -2.81 -10.92 -7.11
CA TYR A 168 -2.63 -12.37 -7.03
C TYR A 168 -1.17 -12.75 -6.87
N TYR A 169 -0.28 -12.06 -7.60
CA TYR A 169 1.16 -12.24 -7.43
C TYR A 169 1.61 -11.91 -6.00
N ASP A 170 1.13 -10.79 -5.44
CA ASP A 170 1.44 -10.40 -4.06
C ASP A 170 0.93 -11.47 -3.06
N ILE A 171 -0.28 -12.00 -3.25
CA ILE A 171 -0.83 -13.08 -2.44
C ILE A 171 0.05 -14.34 -2.55
N TYR A 172 0.43 -14.72 -3.76
CA TYR A 172 1.33 -15.86 -3.98
C TYR A 172 2.64 -15.69 -3.23
N CYS A 173 3.28 -14.53 -3.35
CA CYS A 173 4.52 -14.24 -2.64
C CYS A 173 4.36 -14.27 -1.11
N LEU A 174 3.27 -13.70 -0.59
CA LEU A 174 2.99 -13.72 0.85
C LEU A 174 2.76 -15.15 1.36
N LEU A 175 2.15 -16.03 0.56
CA LEU A 175 1.95 -17.45 0.91
C LEU A 175 3.27 -18.23 1.03
N THR A 176 4.39 -17.74 0.54
CA THR A 176 5.71 -18.36 0.75
C THR A 176 6.25 -18.16 2.18
N LEU A 177 5.68 -17.22 2.93
CA LEU A 177 6.12 -16.92 4.29
C LEU A 177 5.51 -17.91 5.29
N PRO A 178 6.33 -18.62 6.10
CA PRO A 178 5.81 -19.58 7.09
C PRO A 178 4.84 -18.95 8.09
N GLU A 179 5.08 -17.69 8.49
CA GLU A 179 4.19 -16.95 9.40
C GLU A 179 2.80 -16.71 8.79
N VAL A 180 2.70 -16.48 7.48
CA VAL A 180 1.42 -16.34 6.77
C VAL A 180 0.71 -17.67 6.69
N GLN A 181 1.41 -18.75 6.34
CA GLN A 181 0.86 -20.10 6.29
C GLN A 181 0.31 -20.53 7.67
N ALA A 182 1.06 -20.29 8.73
CA ALA A 182 0.65 -20.61 10.11
C ALA A 182 -0.52 -19.76 10.61
N PHE A 183 -0.71 -18.56 10.04
CA PHE A 183 -1.80 -17.66 10.40
C PHE A 183 -3.15 -18.07 9.82
N ILE A 184 -3.16 -18.65 8.62
CA ILE A 184 -4.37 -19.08 7.91
C ILE A 184 -5.14 -20.11 8.76
N GLY A 185 -6.46 -19.88 8.92
CA GLY A 185 -7.34 -20.75 9.70
C GLY A 185 -7.30 -20.52 11.20
N THR A 186 -6.47 -19.61 11.71
CA THR A 186 -6.49 -19.24 13.13
C THR A 186 -7.70 -18.35 13.47
N PRO A 187 -8.14 -18.29 14.74
CA PRO A 187 -9.17 -17.34 15.17
C PRO A 187 -8.84 -15.88 14.83
N ALA A 188 -7.55 -15.49 14.90
CA ALA A 188 -7.09 -14.15 14.56
C ALA A 188 -7.23 -13.86 13.05
N TYR A 189 -6.96 -14.84 12.19
CA TYR A 189 -7.20 -14.75 10.74
C TYR A 189 -8.68 -14.53 10.44
N GLU A 190 -9.56 -15.33 11.05
CA GLU A 190 -11.00 -15.18 10.84
C GLU A 190 -11.52 -13.83 11.35
N ALA A 191 -11.09 -13.40 12.53
CA ALA A 191 -11.44 -12.09 13.08
C ALA A 191 -10.98 -10.95 12.14
N ARG A 192 -9.77 -11.05 11.58
CA ARG A 192 -9.26 -10.03 10.65
C ARG A 192 -10.07 -9.98 9.36
N LYS A 193 -10.45 -11.12 8.78
CA LYS A 193 -11.33 -11.15 7.61
C LYS A 193 -12.67 -10.46 7.90
N GLN A 194 -13.30 -10.76 9.04
CA GLN A 194 -14.55 -10.13 9.45
C GLN A 194 -14.43 -8.59 9.57
N GLN A 195 -13.29 -8.09 9.99
CA GLN A 195 -13.05 -6.66 10.12
C GLN A 195 -12.83 -5.96 8.77
N ARG A 196 -12.22 -6.65 7.80
CA ARG A 196 -11.73 -6.01 6.56
C ARG A 196 -12.60 -6.26 5.34
N PHE A 197 -13.17 -7.44 5.20
CA PHE A 197 -14.01 -7.75 4.06
C PHE A 197 -15.25 -6.85 4.04
N ARG A 198 -15.63 -6.41 2.88
CA ARG A 198 -16.74 -5.49 2.71
C ARG A 198 -18.05 -6.26 2.57
N SER A 199 -19.15 -5.59 2.83
CA SER A 199 -20.49 -6.17 2.60
C SER A 199 -20.60 -6.67 1.16
N GLY A 200 -21.01 -7.94 1.02
CA GLY A 200 -21.11 -8.63 -0.27
C GLY A 200 -19.86 -9.38 -0.73
N ASP A 201 -18.72 -9.26 -0.03
CA ASP A 201 -17.56 -10.10 -0.31
C ASP A 201 -17.72 -11.49 0.31
N GLU A 202 -17.34 -12.55 -0.44
CA GLU A 202 -17.32 -13.92 0.08
C GLU A 202 -16.09 -14.09 0.99
N LEU A 203 -16.34 -14.42 2.25
CA LEU A 203 -15.31 -14.57 3.28
C LEU A 203 -14.50 -15.87 3.17
N ILE A 204 -15.11 -16.91 2.61
CA ILE A 204 -14.49 -18.23 2.51
C ILE A 204 -13.74 -18.30 1.19
N ALA A 205 -12.41 -18.25 1.22
CA ALA A 205 -11.59 -18.25 0.02
C ALA A 205 -11.90 -19.44 -0.93
N ALA A 206 -12.16 -20.64 -0.36
CA ALA A 206 -12.54 -21.83 -1.12
C ALA A 206 -13.95 -21.77 -1.77
N LYS A 207 -14.72 -20.73 -1.51
CA LYS A 207 -16.03 -20.47 -2.13
C LYS A 207 -16.04 -19.16 -2.92
N ASN A 208 -14.98 -18.39 -2.81
CA ASN A 208 -14.91 -17.06 -3.41
C ASN A 208 -14.55 -17.19 -4.90
N PRO A 209 -15.44 -16.77 -5.82
CA PRO A 209 -15.20 -16.89 -7.25
C PRO A 209 -13.90 -16.25 -7.73
N ALA A 210 -13.45 -15.18 -7.02
CA ALA A 210 -12.18 -14.52 -7.32
C ALA A 210 -10.94 -15.43 -7.18
N PHE A 211 -11.03 -16.50 -6.40
CA PHE A 211 -9.94 -17.46 -6.19
C PHE A 211 -10.19 -18.81 -6.87
N LEU A 212 -11.42 -19.14 -7.18
CA LEU A 212 -11.76 -20.42 -7.84
C LEU A 212 -11.48 -20.38 -9.33
N LEU A 213 -11.73 -19.24 -9.99
CA LEU A 213 -11.58 -19.03 -11.43
C LEU A 213 -12.19 -20.21 -12.25
N GLU A 214 -13.41 -20.62 -11.85
CA GLU A 214 -14.10 -21.78 -12.46
C GLU A 214 -14.61 -21.47 -13.86
N ASP A 215 -14.94 -20.22 -14.13
CA ASP A 215 -15.43 -19.75 -15.42
C ASP A 215 -14.27 -19.71 -16.43
N PRO A 216 -14.34 -20.49 -17.54
CA PRO A 216 -13.31 -20.48 -18.57
C PRO A 216 -13.09 -19.12 -19.22
N GLU A 217 -14.16 -18.32 -19.40
CA GLU A 217 -14.05 -16.97 -19.98
C GLU A 217 -13.30 -16.04 -19.02
N GLU A 218 -13.47 -16.21 -17.74
CA GLU A 218 -12.73 -15.44 -16.74
C GLU A 218 -11.25 -15.81 -16.71
N ARG A 219 -10.92 -17.09 -16.87
CA ARG A 219 -9.51 -17.52 -16.96
C ARG A 219 -8.78 -16.89 -18.14
N VAL A 220 -9.48 -16.58 -19.22
CA VAL A 220 -8.90 -15.92 -20.40
C VAL A 220 -8.67 -14.41 -20.15
N ARG A 221 -9.44 -13.81 -19.24
CA ARG A 221 -9.26 -12.39 -18.84
C ARG A 221 -8.09 -12.17 -17.86
N PHE A 222 -7.70 -13.21 -17.16
CA PHE A 222 -6.58 -13.25 -16.24
C PHE A 222 -5.32 -13.83 -16.87
#